data_ba0a59cf6f2ae3f073534829bfd8ff01
#
_entry.id   ba0a59cf6f2ae3f073534829bfd8ff01
#
_cell.length_a   1.000
_cell.length_b   1.000
_cell.length_c   1.000
_cell.angle_alpha   90.00
_cell.angle_beta   90.00
_cell.angle_gamma   90.00
#
_symmetry.space_group_name_H-M   'P 1'
#
loop_
_entity.id
_entity.type
_entity.pdbx_description
1 polymer ?
#
loop_
_entity_poly.entity_id
_entity_poly.type
_entity_poly.pdbx_seq_one_letter_code
_entity_poly.pdbx_strand_id
1 'polypeptide(L)'
;MSAISNLEGLAGCQPFINDDFMLTNDFARELYHESAEKMPIIDYHCHLVPKMIADNYQFRDLTEVWLGGDHYKWRAMRGNGVPEEFITGGRDSYEKFEKWAETVPYTMRNPLYHWTHLELARVFGIHDLLNPKTARAIYDECTAKLQTEEYRGQALMKRFNVKVVCTTDDPADTLEYHKQINDNPFGVKVLPAWRPDKAMVIEKPQQYKEYIQKLSDISGVAINSYQDLLDALQKRHDFFHEMGSRLSDHGLETFYAEDFELEEIDKIFRNTLAGKQPTWEEVLKFRSAILLDFARMDHAKGWAQQFHIGAIRDNNTRMFNILGPDTGYDAIHDVQCAAAGHKFMNKLALENKLTKTILYNLNPKDNEVLATMAYTFNDGTCPGKIQLGSGWWFLDQEDGMKKQMNALSSLGLLSRFVGMLTDSRSFLSYPRHEYFRRILCNLLGEDIAAGKLPKSEMEFIHQMVKDISYNNAENYFKF
;
A
#
# COMPACT_ATOMS: atom_id res chain seq x y z
N MET A 1 14.84 10.19 -39.22
CA MET A 1 14.92 11.65 -38.97
C MET A 1 13.64 12.01 -38.26
N SER A 2 13.73 12.36 -36.99
CA SER A 2 12.62 12.45 -36.06
C SER A 2 11.70 13.65 -36.34
N ALA A 3 10.38 13.37 -36.27
CA ALA A 3 9.31 14.39 -36.40
C ALA A 3 9.12 15.23 -35.10
N ILE A 4 10.15 15.36 -34.27
CA ILE A 4 10.08 15.96 -32.90
C ILE A 4 10.55 17.42 -32.88
N SER A 5 10.86 18.06 -34.03
CA SER A 5 11.52 19.37 -34.07
C SER A 5 10.61 20.58 -34.28
N ASN A 6 9.35 20.58 -33.92
CA ASN A 6 8.44 21.72 -34.09
C ASN A 6 7.93 22.37 -32.79
N LEU A 7 8.75 22.35 -31.71
CA LEU A 7 8.51 23.20 -30.53
C LEU A 7 9.55 24.33 -30.41
N GLU A 8 10.07 24.85 -31.51
CA GLU A 8 11.00 25.99 -31.54
C GLU A 8 10.42 27.33 -31.01
N GLY A 9 9.17 27.32 -30.49
CA GLY A 9 8.54 28.49 -29.87
C GLY A 9 8.67 28.63 -28.37
N LEU A 10 9.26 27.63 -27.66
CA LEU A 10 9.42 27.62 -26.20
C LEU A 10 10.89 27.41 -25.79
N ALA A 11 11.82 28.00 -26.50
CA ALA A 11 13.23 28.03 -26.10
C ALA A 11 13.36 28.65 -24.70
N GLY A 12 13.55 27.79 -23.65
CA GLY A 12 13.66 28.20 -22.26
C GLY A 12 12.64 27.57 -21.29
N CYS A 13 11.64 26.82 -21.78
CA CYS A 13 10.71 26.13 -20.89
C CYS A 13 11.33 24.83 -20.39
N GLN A 14 11.50 24.71 -19.06
CA GLN A 14 11.95 23.46 -18.44
C GLN A 14 10.92 22.33 -18.70
N PRO A 15 11.35 21.04 -18.76
CA PRO A 15 10.44 19.92 -18.82
C PRO A 15 9.38 19.98 -17.71
N PHE A 16 8.18 19.45 -17.97
CA PHE A 16 7.12 19.38 -16.95
C PHE A 16 7.61 18.68 -15.67
N ILE A 17 8.21 17.51 -15.82
CA ILE A 17 8.90 16.82 -14.73
C ILE A 17 10.38 17.23 -14.79
N ASN A 18 10.73 18.25 -14.05
CA ASN A 18 12.10 18.75 -13.85
C ASN A 18 12.61 18.41 -12.45
N ASP A 19 13.85 18.84 -12.14
CA ASP A 19 14.48 18.54 -10.85
C ASP A 19 13.72 19.18 -9.67
N ASP A 20 13.09 20.35 -9.88
CA ASP A 20 12.33 21.09 -8.88
C ASP A 20 10.81 20.83 -8.96
N PHE A 21 10.37 19.81 -9.71
CA PHE A 21 8.94 19.48 -9.81
C PHE A 21 8.26 19.46 -8.45
N MET A 22 7.17 20.22 -8.28
CA MET A 22 6.39 20.43 -7.04
C MET A 22 7.15 21.12 -5.86
N LEU A 23 8.37 21.59 -6.04
CA LEU A 23 9.12 22.32 -5.00
C LEU A 23 8.96 23.83 -5.23
N THR A 24 8.15 24.48 -4.40
CA THR A 24 7.68 25.87 -4.66
C THR A 24 8.59 26.97 -4.10
N ASN A 25 9.55 26.63 -3.24
CA ASN A 25 10.44 27.60 -2.59
C ASN A 25 11.83 27.01 -2.32
N ASP A 26 12.81 27.88 -1.99
CA ASP A 26 14.20 27.48 -1.81
C ASP A 26 14.42 26.51 -0.65
N PHE A 27 13.66 26.65 0.46
CA PHE A 27 13.74 25.70 1.57
C PHE A 27 13.24 24.31 1.18
N ALA A 28 12.17 24.23 0.39
CA ALA A 28 11.67 22.96 -0.12
C ALA A 28 12.69 22.27 -1.01
N ARG A 29 13.38 23.03 -1.90
CA ARG A 29 14.46 22.53 -2.76
C ARG A 29 15.64 22.02 -1.95
N GLU A 30 16.10 22.83 -0.99
CA GLU A 30 17.20 22.46 -0.08
C GLU A 30 16.87 21.17 0.67
N LEU A 31 15.72 21.08 1.34
CA LEU A 31 15.30 19.89 2.09
C LEU A 31 15.22 18.66 1.20
N TYR A 32 14.68 18.81 -0.01
CA TYR A 32 14.55 17.69 -0.93
C TYR A 32 15.92 17.20 -1.44
N HIS A 33 16.70 18.09 -2.06
CA HIS A 33 17.94 17.69 -2.72
C HIS A 33 19.05 17.26 -1.75
N GLU A 34 19.12 17.89 -0.56
CA GLU A 34 20.16 17.56 0.43
C GLU A 34 19.77 16.41 1.36
N SER A 35 18.48 16.14 1.57
CA SER A 35 18.03 15.16 2.56
C SER A 35 17.16 14.04 2.02
N ALA A 36 16.11 14.35 1.27
CA ALA A 36 15.11 13.35 0.89
C ALA A 36 15.48 12.52 -0.34
N GLU A 37 16.02 13.16 -1.36
CA GLU A 37 16.23 12.61 -2.70
C GLU A 37 17.03 11.30 -2.69
N LYS A 38 18.11 11.28 -1.92
CA LYS A 38 19.08 10.16 -1.87
C LYS A 38 18.74 9.07 -0.86
N MET A 39 17.68 9.27 -0.07
CA MET A 39 17.29 8.27 0.93
C MET A 39 16.81 6.98 0.25
N PRO A 40 17.19 5.82 0.79
CA PRO A 40 16.69 4.54 0.30
C PRO A 40 15.19 4.42 0.45
N ILE A 41 14.61 3.33 -0.09
CA ILE A 41 13.20 3.02 0.03
C ILE A 41 13.02 1.76 0.89
N ILE A 42 12.15 1.85 1.88
CA ILE A 42 11.49 0.74 2.53
C ILE A 42 10.01 0.82 2.12
N ASP A 43 9.58 -0.11 1.28
CA ASP A 43 8.19 -0.24 0.85
C ASP A 43 7.52 -1.32 1.69
N TYR A 44 7.10 -0.95 2.90
CA TYR A 44 6.64 -1.88 3.91
C TYR A 44 5.20 -2.40 3.70
N HIS A 45 4.56 -2.02 2.59
CA HIS A 45 3.31 -2.60 2.12
C HIS A 45 3.15 -2.39 0.62
N CYS A 46 3.09 -3.48 -0.13
CA CYS A 46 2.80 -3.48 -1.57
C CYS A 46 2.11 -4.79 -1.98
N HIS A 47 1.64 -4.83 -3.23
CA HIS A 47 1.02 -5.99 -3.86
C HIS A 47 1.85 -6.53 -5.04
N LEU A 48 3.18 -6.32 -5.03
CA LEU A 48 4.05 -6.94 -6.03
C LEU A 48 3.97 -8.45 -5.93
N VAL A 49 3.93 -9.12 -7.08
CA VAL A 49 3.85 -10.58 -7.15
C VAL A 49 5.23 -11.18 -6.84
N PRO A 50 5.40 -11.94 -5.73
CA PRO A 50 6.70 -12.49 -5.33
C PRO A 50 7.38 -13.33 -6.42
N LYS A 51 6.59 -14.09 -7.20
CA LYS A 51 7.09 -14.85 -8.35
C LYS A 51 7.80 -13.98 -9.39
N MET A 52 7.25 -12.81 -9.71
CA MET A 52 7.88 -11.89 -10.67
C MET A 52 9.22 -11.36 -10.17
N ILE A 53 9.35 -11.16 -8.85
CA ILE A 53 10.62 -10.75 -8.24
C ILE A 53 11.61 -11.92 -8.27
N ALA A 54 11.20 -13.12 -7.87
CA ALA A 54 12.03 -14.33 -7.82
C ALA A 54 12.59 -14.70 -9.20
N ASP A 55 11.74 -14.63 -10.23
CA ASP A 55 12.09 -14.97 -11.62
C ASP A 55 12.86 -13.83 -12.33
N ASN A 56 13.10 -12.69 -11.66
CA ASN A 56 13.64 -11.48 -12.29
C ASN A 56 12.91 -11.15 -13.59
N TYR A 57 11.59 -11.00 -13.49
CA TYR A 57 10.66 -10.96 -14.60
C TYR A 57 11.02 -9.90 -15.65
N GLN A 58 10.95 -10.27 -16.91
CA GLN A 58 11.05 -9.38 -18.06
C GLN A 58 9.66 -9.06 -18.58
N PHE A 59 9.29 -7.78 -18.51
CA PHE A 59 8.01 -7.31 -19.03
C PHE A 59 7.98 -7.36 -20.55
N ARG A 60 6.87 -7.80 -21.09
CA ARG A 60 6.66 -7.91 -22.53
C ARG A 60 6.61 -6.54 -23.21
N ASP A 61 5.90 -5.60 -22.60
CA ASP A 61 5.64 -4.26 -23.15
C ASP A 61 5.20 -3.27 -22.05
N LEU A 62 5.04 -1.99 -22.43
CA LEU A 62 4.64 -0.94 -21.51
C LEU A 62 3.19 -1.12 -20.99
N THR A 63 2.30 -1.70 -21.79
CA THR A 63 0.92 -2.00 -21.38
C THR A 63 0.89 -2.98 -20.23
N GLU A 64 1.66 -4.06 -20.31
CA GLU A 64 1.70 -5.07 -19.26
C GLU A 64 2.12 -4.48 -17.92
N VAL A 65 3.21 -3.71 -17.87
CA VAL A 65 3.72 -3.15 -16.62
C VAL A 65 2.87 -2.02 -16.06
N TRP A 66 2.13 -1.31 -16.91
CA TRP A 66 1.29 -0.17 -16.51
C TRP A 66 -0.18 -0.52 -16.28
N LEU A 67 -0.75 -1.35 -17.14
CA LEU A 67 -2.20 -1.64 -17.15
C LEU A 67 -2.52 -3.04 -16.66
N GLY A 68 -1.53 -3.89 -16.41
CA GLY A 68 -1.74 -5.29 -16.05
C GLY A 68 -2.45 -5.54 -14.71
N GLY A 69 -2.53 -4.55 -13.83
CA GLY A 69 -3.19 -4.67 -12.52
C GLY A 69 -3.55 -3.34 -11.88
N ASP A 70 -3.47 -2.23 -12.61
CA ASP A 70 -3.67 -0.87 -12.08
C ASP A 70 -5.14 -0.44 -12.21
N HIS A 71 -5.91 -0.73 -11.17
CA HIS A 71 -7.32 -0.33 -11.12
C HIS A 71 -7.55 1.19 -11.04
N TYR A 72 -6.54 2.02 -10.71
CA TYR A 72 -6.63 3.48 -10.81
C TYR A 72 -6.72 3.93 -12.28
N LYS A 73 -5.82 3.41 -13.13
CA LYS A 73 -5.82 3.71 -14.57
C LYS A 73 -7.09 3.18 -15.25
N TRP A 74 -7.52 1.94 -14.90
CA TRP A 74 -8.77 1.36 -15.41
C TRP A 74 -9.98 2.22 -15.07
N ARG A 75 -10.04 2.73 -13.83
CA ARG A 75 -11.13 3.61 -13.40
C ARG A 75 -11.15 4.93 -14.18
N ALA A 76 -9.98 5.53 -14.42
CA ALA A 76 -9.86 6.74 -15.22
C ALA A 76 -10.27 6.51 -16.69
N MET A 77 -9.84 5.41 -17.30
CA MET A 77 -10.21 5.04 -18.66
C MET A 77 -11.73 4.87 -18.80
N ARG A 78 -12.38 4.17 -17.86
CA ARG A 78 -13.85 4.04 -17.82
C ARG A 78 -14.52 5.40 -17.68
N GLY A 79 -14.02 6.25 -16.78
CA GLY A 79 -14.50 7.62 -16.59
C GLY A 79 -14.39 8.47 -17.86
N ASN A 80 -13.41 8.20 -18.70
CA ASN A 80 -13.21 8.83 -20.01
C ASN A 80 -14.00 8.15 -21.14
N GLY A 81 -14.86 7.16 -20.85
CA GLY A 81 -15.72 6.50 -21.84
C GLY A 81 -15.04 5.40 -22.67
N VAL A 82 -13.88 4.89 -22.23
CA VAL A 82 -13.17 3.80 -22.93
C VAL A 82 -13.94 2.49 -22.70
N PRO A 83 -14.26 1.73 -23.79
CA PRO A 83 -14.90 0.42 -23.66
C PRO A 83 -14.01 -0.61 -22.92
N GLU A 84 -14.65 -1.51 -22.16
CA GLU A 84 -13.95 -2.49 -21.31
C GLU A 84 -13.01 -3.42 -22.07
N GLU A 85 -13.29 -3.70 -23.34
CA GLU A 85 -12.43 -4.51 -24.20
C GLU A 85 -11.00 -3.96 -24.35
N PHE A 86 -10.83 -2.62 -24.23
CA PHE A 86 -9.54 -1.92 -24.25
C PHE A 86 -8.93 -1.72 -22.84
N ILE A 87 -9.61 -2.11 -21.79
CA ILE A 87 -9.15 -1.96 -20.40
C ILE A 87 -8.68 -3.31 -19.88
N THR A 88 -9.62 -4.19 -19.54
CA THR A 88 -9.33 -5.55 -19.02
C THR A 88 -9.60 -6.65 -20.06
N GLY A 89 -10.28 -6.33 -21.15
CA GLY A 89 -10.64 -7.29 -22.20
C GLY A 89 -9.47 -7.73 -23.09
N GLY A 90 -9.78 -8.37 -24.20
CA GLY A 90 -8.83 -9.11 -25.05
C GLY A 90 -8.17 -8.31 -26.19
N ARG A 91 -8.25 -6.96 -26.19
CA ARG A 91 -7.61 -6.15 -27.25
C ARG A 91 -6.08 -6.24 -27.17
N ASP A 92 -5.43 -5.90 -28.28
CA ASP A 92 -3.98 -5.85 -28.39
C ASP A 92 -3.35 -4.87 -27.39
N SER A 93 -2.12 -5.16 -26.98
CA SER A 93 -1.38 -4.35 -25.99
C SER A 93 -1.27 -2.89 -26.40
N TYR A 94 -0.95 -2.63 -27.68
CA TYR A 94 -0.82 -1.25 -28.16
C TYR A 94 -2.16 -0.53 -28.23
N GLU A 95 -3.23 -1.19 -28.68
CA GLU A 95 -4.58 -0.63 -28.70
C GLU A 95 -5.03 -0.19 -27.29
N LYS A 96 -4.74 -1.01 -26.27
CA LYS A 96 -4.99 -0.64 -24.84
C LYS A 96 -4.17 0.57 -24.40
N PHE A 97 -2.88 0.57 -24.73
CA PHE A 97 -2.00 1.68 -24.41
C PHE A 97 -2.42 2.97 -25.10
N GLU A 98 -2.81 2.92 -26.37
CA GLU A 98 -3.30 4.06 -27.12
C GLU A 98 -4.53 4.68 -26.43
N LYS A 99 -5.46 3.86 -25.93
CA LYS A 99 -6.63 4.34 -25.15
C LYS A 99 -6.23 4.94 -23.81
N TRP A 100 -5.18 4.45 -23.19
CA TRP A 100 -4.60 5.11 -22.03
C TRP A 100 -3.99 6.47 -22.42
N ALA A 101 -3.21 6.54 -23.49
CA ALA A 101 -2.63 7.77 -23.98
C ALA A 101 -3.68 8.82 -24.38
N GLU A 102 -4.81 8.40 -24.95
CA GLU A 102 -5.98 9.25 -25.20
C GLU A 102 -6.59 9.77 -23.88
N THR A 103 -6.54 8.99 -22.81
CA THR A 103 -7.11 9.31 -21.49
C THR A 103 -6.23 10.27 -20.70
N VAL A 104 -4.91 10.15 -20.78
CA VAL A 104 -3.95 10.91 -19.95
C VAL A 104 -4.18 12.41 -19.96
N PRO A 105 -4.41 13.11 -21.10
CA PRO A 105 -4.70 14.56 -21.08
C PRO A 105 -5.92 14.94 -20.23
N TYR A 106 -6.91 14.06 -20.12
CA TYR A 106 -8.11 14.28 -19.32
C TYR A 106 -7.88 14.00 -17.83
N THR A 107 -6.72 13.47 -17.46
CA THR A 107 -6.33 13.27 -16.05
C THR A 107 -5.63 14.49 -15.43
N MET A 108 -5.55 15.65 -16.12
CA MET A 108 -5.03 16.88 -15.51
C MET A 108 -5.77 17.18 -14.20
N ARG A 109 -5.04 17.51 -13.11
CA ARG A 109 -5.46 17.60 -11.70
C ARG A 109 -5.77 16.27 -11.01
N ASN A 110 -5.80 15.13 -11.72
CA ASN A 110 -5.79 13.82 -11.10
C ASN A 110 -4.32 13.38 -10.90
N PRO A 111 -3.98 12.67 -9.81
CA PRO A 111 -2.60 12.23 -9.57
C PRO A 111 -2.01 11.37 -10.69
N LEU A 112 -2.84 10.68 -11.46
CA LEU A 112 -2.39 9.88 -12.60
C LEU A 112 -1.65 10.70 -13.66
N TYR A 113 -1.95 12.00 -13.81
CA TYR A 113 -1.19 12.87 -14.71
C TYR A 113 0.25 13.05 -14.25
N HIS A 114 0.44 13.34 -12.95
CA HIS A 114 1.76 13.46 -12.33
C HIS A 114 2.52 12.12 -12.35
N TRP A 115 1.88 11.05 -11.90
CA TRP A 115 2.53 9.74 -11.78
C TRP A 115 2.95 9.18 -13.14
N THR A 116 2.09 9.28 -14.17
CA THR A 116 2.41 8.84 -15.53
C THR A 116 3.68 9.52 -16.05
N HIS A 117 3.76 10.85 -15.94
CA HIS A 117 4.91 11.59 -16.44
C HIS A 117 6.14 11.44 -15.54
N LEU A 118 5.96 11.27 -14.23
CA LEU A 118 7.05 11.01 -13.31
C LEU A 118 7.68 9.64 -13.58
N GLU A 119 6.85 8.61 -13.83
CA GLU A 119 7.31 7.27 -14.22
C GLU A 119 8.05 7.31 -15.57
N LEU A 120 7.53 8.03 -16.58
CA LEU A 120 8.20 8.20 -17.87
C LEU A 120 9.58 8.88 -17.70
N ALA A 121 9.64 9.95 -16.94
CA ALA A 121 10.90 10.70 -16.74
C ALA A 121 11.91 9.91 -15.92
N ARG A 122 11.51 9.31 -14.78
CA ARG A 122 12.45 8.67 -13.83
C ARG A 122 12.85 7.26 -14.21
N VAL A 123 11.94 6.51 -14.83
CA VAL A 123 12.25 5.14 -15.26
C VAL A 123 12.89 5.13 -16.65
N PHE A 124 12.27 5.84 -17.60
CA PHE A 124 12.63 5.73 -19.02
C PHE A 124 13.42 6.91 -19.55
N GLY A 125 13.56 8.00 -18.79
CA GLY A 125 14.23 9.23 -19.25
C GLY A 125 13.45 9.96 -20.35
N ILE A 126 12.13 9.79 -20.40
CA ILE A 126 11.24 10.42 -21.39
C ILE A 126 10.54 11.61 -20.74
N HIS A 127 10.75 12.79 -21.31
CA HIS A 127 10.19 14.06 -20.83
C HIS A 127 9.02 14.55 -21.69
N ASP A 128 8.74 13.90 -22.81
CA ASP A 128 7.58 14.19 -23.64
C ASP A 128 6.27 13.87 -22.90
N LEU A 129 5.27 14.72 -23.10
CA LEU A 129 3.94 14.48 -22.53
C LEU A 129 3.24 13.35 -23.28
N LEU A 130 2.68 12.39 -22.55
CA LEU A 130 1.90 11.31 -23.12
C LEU A 130 0.53 11.82 -23.57
N ASN A 131 0.27 11.66 -24.86
CA ASN A 131 -0.98 12.01 -25.52
C ASN A 131 -1.08 11.22 -26.85
N PRO A 132 -2.19 11.30 -27.61
CA PRO A 132 -2.33 10.56 -28.87
C PRO A 132 -1.23 10.79 -29.91
N LYS A 133 -0.58 11.96 -29.92
CA LYS A 133 0.47 12.29 -30.91
C LYS A 133 1.81 11.64 -30.55
N THR A 134 2.09 11.45 -29.28
CA THR A 134 3.35 10.88 -28.75
C THR A 134 3.25 9.41 -28.40
N ALA A 135 2.03 8.87 -28.32
CA ALA A 135 1.74 7.51 -27.86
C ALA A 135 2.61 6.44 -28.52
N ARG A 136 2.68 6.43 -29.86
CA ARG A 136 3.43 5.39 -30.58
C ARG A 136 4.93 5.43 -30.28
N ALA A 137 5.54 6.61 -30.32
CA ALA A 137 6.96 6.78 -30.06
C ALA A 137 7.32 6.39 -28.63
N ILE A 138 6.52 6.83 -27.64
CA ILE A 138 6.74 6.48 -26.21
C ILE A 138 6.57 4.98 -25.98
N TYR A 139 5.52 4.36 -26.55
CA TYR A 139 5.30 2.93 -26.43
C TYR A 139 6.48 2.10 -26.97
N ASP A 140 6.91 2.43 -28.19
CA ASP A 140 7.99 1.69 -28.86
C ASP A 140 9.32 1.85 -28.11
N GLU A 141 9.66 3.07 -27.65
CA GLU A 141 10.89 3.32 -26.89
C GLU A 141 10.87 2.62 -25.52
N CYS A 142 9.79 2.77 -24.75
CA CYS A 142 9.67 2.13 -23.45
C CYS A 142 9.68 0.59 -23.58
N THR A 143 8.95 0.04 -24.56
CA THR A 143 8.91 -1.40 -24.79
C THR A 143 10.29 -1.93 -25.18
N ALA A 144 11.03 -1.21 -26.03
CA ALA A 144 12.41 -1.59 -26.38
C ALA A 144 13.33 -1.61 -25.15
N LYS A 145 13.23 -0.61 -24.25
CA LYS A 145 13.97 -0.55 -22.98
C LYS A 145 13.61 -1.73 -22.07
N LEU A 146 12.32 -2.09 -21.96
CA LEU A 146 11.84 -3.22 -21.14
C LEU A 146 12.38 -4.58 -21.62
N GLN A 147 12.89 -4.69 -22.85
CA GLN A 147 13.54 -5.91 -23.36
C GLN A 147 15.00 -6.04 -22.90
N THR A 148 15.55 -5.08 -22.16
CA THR A 148 16.93 -5.13 -21.68
C THR A 148 17.01 -5.55 -20.22
N GLU A 149 18.21 -6.04 -19.79
CA GLU A 149 18.42 -6.52 -18.42
C GLU A 149 18.22 -5.42 -17.36
N GLU A 150 18.49 -4.15 -17.71
CA GLU A 150 18.39 -3.00 -16.82
C GLU A 150 16.96 -2.62 -16.46
N TYR A 151 15.96 -3.20 -17.13
CA TYR A 151 14.54 -2.94 -16.91
C TYR A 151 13.75 -4.17 -16.45
N ARG A 152 14.45 -5.25 -16.07
CA ARG A 152 13.83 -6.39 -15.40
C ARG A 152 13.41 -6.03 -13.97
N GLY A 153 12.51 -6.80 -13.38
CA GLY A 153 11.92 -6.51 -12.07
C GLY A 153 12.95 -6.18 -10.99
N GLN A 154 13.98 -7.02 -10.80
CA GLN A 154 15.02 -6.77 -9.80
C GLN A 154 15.89 -5.54 -10.11
N ALA A 155 16.15 -5.27 -11.39
CA ALA A 155 16.93 -4.10 -11.81
C ALA A 155 16.17 -2.80 -11.54
N LEU A 156 14.84 -2.77 -11.78
CA LEU A 156 13.97 -1.64 -11.44
C LEU A 156 13.98 -1.35 -9.93
N MET A 157 13.88 -2.38 -9.08
CA MET A 157 13.96 -2.21 -7.63
C MET A 157 15.32 -1.60 -7.20
N LYS A 158 16.43 -2.07 -7.75
CA LYS A 158 17.77 -1.54 -7.47
C LYS A 158 17.95 -0.09 -7.94
N ARG A 159 17.40 0.27 -9.10
CA ARG A 159 17.44 1.62 -9.67
C ARG A 159 16.90 2.66 -8.71
N PHE A 160 15.83 2.34 -7.99
CA PHE A 160 15.22 3.21 -6.99
C PHE A 160 15.81 3.07 -5.59
N ASN A 161 16.96 2.39 -5.44
CA ASN A 161 17.59 2.18 -4.14
C ASN A 161 16.68 1.56 -3.09
N VAL A 162 15.81 0.62 -3.52
CA VAL A 162 14.92 -0.13 -2.62
C VAL A 162 15.77 -1.06 -1.75
N LYS A 163 15.55 -1.02 -0.44
CA LYS A 163 16.23 -1.90 0.55
C LYS A 163 15.33 -3.02 1.02
N VAL A 164 14.06 -2.72 1.24
CA VAL A 164 13.08 -3.68 1.74
C VAL A 164 11.76 -3.49 0.99
N VAL A 165 11.14 -4.60 0.65
CA VAL A 165 9.77 -4.68 0.14
C VAL A 165 9.01 -5.70 0.97
N CYS A 166 7.82 -5.34 1.46
CA CYS A 166 6.89 -6.28 2.07
C CYS A 166 5.71 -6.51 1.14
N THR A 167 5.58 -7.74 0.67
CA THR A 167 4.45 -8.20 -0.15
C THR A 167 3.24 -8.53 0.73
N THR A 168 2.09 -8.79 0.13
CA THR A 168 0.87 -9.12 0.88
C THR A 168 0.55 -10.59 0.68
N ASP A 169 0.64 -11.41 1.74
CA ASP A 169 0.61 -12.87 1.64
C ASP A 169 -0.39 -13.49 2.63
N ASP A 170 -1.10 -14.52 2.17
CA ASP A 170 -2.10 -15.22 2.95
C ASP A 170 -1.44 -16.30 3.86
N PRO A 171 -1.92 -16.54 5.09
CA PRO A 171 -1.45 -17.64 5.94
C PRO A 171 -1.35 -19.00 5.24
N ALA A 172 -2.19 -19.26 4.26
CA ALA A 172 -2.20 -20.50 3.50
C ALA A 172 -1.27 -20.48 2.26
N ASP A 173 -0.41 -19.49 2.09
CA ASP A 173 0.57 -19.43 1.01
C ASP A 173 1.88 -20.16 1.39
N THR A 174 2.49 -20.82 0.41
CA THR A 174 3.70 -21.64 0.62
C THR A 174 4.97 -20.81 0.83
N LEU A 175 4.98 -19.54 0.39
CA LEU A 175 6.12 -18.64 0.39
C LEU A 175 7.36 -19.16 -0.37
N GLU A 176 7.17 -20.07 -1.33
CA GLU A 176 8.26 -20.67 -2.12
C GLU A 176 9.10 -19.62 -2.86
N TYR A 177 8.49 -18.53 -3.32
CA TYR A 177 9.20 -17.47 -4.03
C TYR A 177 10.02 -16.57 -3.08
N HIS A 178 9.53 -16.34 -1.87
CA HIS A 178 10.32 -15.67 -0.82
C HIS A 178 11.54 -16.50 -0.45
N LYS A 179 11.35 -17.83 -0.32
CA LYS A 179 12.46 -18.75 -0.09
C LYS A 179 13.46 -18.72 -1.24
N GLN A 180 12.99 -18.78 -2.50
CA GLN A 180 13.85 -18.69 -3.68
C GLN A 180 14.68 -17.40 -3.71
N ILE A 181 14.08 -16.26 -3.32
CA ILE A 181 14.78 -14.96 -3.22
C ILE A 181 15.81 -14.98 -2.09
N ASN A 182 15.47 -15.55 -0.93
CA ASN A 182 16.39 -15.67 0.20
C ASN A 182 17.59 -16.57 -0.13
N ASP A 183 17.37 -17.64 -0.89
CA ASP A 183 18.42 -18.55 -1.35
C ASP A 183 19.30 -17.89 -2.45
N ASN A 184 18.78 -16.92 -3.20
CA ASN A 184 19.46 -16.19 -4.28
C ASN A 184 19.31 -14.67 -4.11
N PRO A 185 19.94 -14.06 -3.10
CA PRO A 185 19.77 -12.65 -2.77
C PRO A 185 20.30 -11.73 -3.86
N PHE A 186 19.55 -10.68 -4.18
CA PHE A 186 19.92 -9.68 -5.18
C PHE A 186 20.14 -8.26 -4.61
N GLY A 187 20.21 -8.12 -3.28
CA GLY A 187 20.51 -6.87 -2.58
C GLY A 187 19.27 -6.09 -2.12
N VAL A 188 18.07 -6.60 -2.35
CA VAL A 188 16.80 -6.10 -1.78
C VAL A 188 16.20 -7.21 -0.92
N LYS A 189 15.78 -6.90 0.31
CA LYS A 189 15.01 -7.82 1.14
C LYS A 189 13.56 -7.86 0.66
N VAL A 190 13.04 -9.03 0.36
CA VAL A 190 11.64 -9.25 -0.01
C VAL A 190 11.02 -10.12 1.07
N LEU A 191 10.13 -9.53 1.87
CA LEU A 191 9.59 -10.13 3.07
C LEU A 191 8.07 -10.31 2.94
N PRO A 192 7.50 -11.42 3.42
CA PRO A 192 6.06 -11.57 3.42
C PRO A 192 5.42 -10.70 4.52
N ALA A 193 4.31 -10.03 4.21
CA ALA A 193 3.42 -9.44 5.21
C ALA A 193 2.23 -10.37 5.42
N TRP A 194 1.93 -10.70 6.68
CA TRP A 194 0.92 -11.67 7.04
C TRP A 194 -0.48 -11.06 7.00
N ARG A 195 -1.32 -11.48 6.04
CA ARG A 195 -2.68 -10.98 5.85
C ARG A 195 -3.72 -12.08 6.03
N PRO A 196 -4.22 -12.31 7.24
CA PRO A 196 -5.09 -13.43 7.58
C PRO A 196 -6.59 -13.16 7.34
N ASP A 197 -6.95 -12.14 6.57
CA ASP A 197 -8.33 -11.67 6.41
C ASP A 197 -9.29 -12.76 5.97
N LYS A 198 -8.86 -13.74 5.15
CA LYS A 198 -9.72 -14.86 4.73
C LYS A 198 -10.16 -15.75 5.88
N ALA A 199 -9.36 -15.82 6.96
CA ALA A 199 -9.75 -16.57 8.15
C ALA A 199 -10.89 -15.92 8.95
N MET A 200 -11.28 -14.67 8.62
CA MET A 200 -12.40 -13.95 9.22
C MET A 200 -13.71 -14.05 8.42
N VAL A 201 -13.69 -14.56 7.18
CA VAL A 201 -14.81 -14.47 6.22
C VAL A 201 -15.77 -15.65 6.38
N ILE A 202 -16.36 -15.82 7.58
CA ILE A 202 -17.22 -16.95 7.91
C ILE A 202 -18.64 -16.83 7.35
N GLU A 203 -19.03 -15.66 6.86
CA GLU A 203 -20.37 -15.42 6.27
C GLU A 203 -20.59 -16.12 4.93
N LYS A 204 -19.56 -16.82 4.41
CA LYS A 204 -19.64 -17.64 3.20
C LYS A 204 -19.22 -19.08 3.52
N PRO A 205 -20.09 -19.89 4.18
CA PRO A 205 -19.69 -21.18 4.78
C PRO A 205 -18.98 -22.14 3.83
N GLN A 206 -19.44 -22.24 2.56
CA GLN A 206 -18.80 -23.15 1.59
C GLN A 206 -17.38 -22.71 1.25
N GLN A 207 -17.17 -21.43 0.91
CA GLN A 207 -15.85 -20.89 0.60
C GLN A 207 -14.94 -20.90 1.82
N TYR A 208 -15.50 -20.62 3.00
CA TYR A 208 -14.77 -20.67 4.25
C TYR A 208 -14.27 -22.08 4.57
N LYS A 209 -15.09 -23.10 4.38
CA LYS A 209 -14.70 -24.51 4.56
C LYS A 209 -13.53 -24.90 3.62
N GLU A 210 -13.57 -24.47 2.36
CA GLU A 210 -12.50 -24.71 1.39
C GLU A 210 -11.19 -24.02 1.84
N TYR A 211 -11.28 -22.80 2.35
CA TYR A 211 -10.13 -22.09 2.90
C TYR A 211 -9.56 -22.78 4.14
N ILE A 212 -10.41 -23.22 5.08
CA ILE A 212 -9.99 -23.94 6.29
C ILE A 212 -9.32 -25.27 5.92
N GLN A 213 -9.81 -25.97 4.89
CA GLN A 213 -9.14 -27.19 4.42
C GLN A 213 -7.73 -26.88 3.87
N LYS A 214 -7.59 -25.83 3.05
CA LYS A 214 -6.28 -25.38 2.53
C LYS A 214 -5.32 -25.05 3.69
N LEU A 215 -5.82 -24.32 4.70
CA LEU A 215 -5.03 -23.96 5.88
C LEU A 215 -4.63 -25.17 6.71
N SER A 216 -5.55 -26.14 6.88
CA SER A 216 -5.29 -27.43 7.54
C SER A 216 -4.18 -28.20 6.84
N ASP A 217 -4.26 -28.33 5.51
CA ASP A 217 -3.29 -29.05 4.71
C ASP A 217 -1.89 -28.43 4.82
N ILE A 218 -1.77 -27.11 4.69
CA ILE A 218 -0.46 -26.43 4.71
C ILE A 218 0.15 -26.35 6.12
N SER A 219 -0.69 -26.22 7.15
CA SER A 219 -0.23 -26.20 8.53
C SER A 219 0.05 -27.59 9.11
N GLY A 220 -0.58 -28.64 8.53
CA GLY A 220 -0.57 -29.99 9.07
C GLY A 220 -1.33 -30.10 10.40
N VAL A 221 -2.30 -29.19 10.66
CA VAL A 221 -3.18 -29.20 11.82
C VAL A 221 -4.59 -29.54 11.36
N ALA A 222 -5.21 -30.59 11.92
CA ALA A 222 -6.61 -30.91 11.66
C ALA A 222 -7.51 -29.86 12.35
N ILE A 223 -8.23 -29.04 11.57
CA ILE A 223 -9.01 -27.90 12.09
C ILE A 223 -10.47 -28.32 12.23
N ASN A 224 -10.92 -28.60 13.46
CA ASN A 224 -12.29 -28.99 13.81
C ASN A 224 -12.93 -28.08 14.88
N SER A 225 -12.13 -27.21 15.50
CA SER A 225 -12.55 -26.28 16.54
C SER A 225 -11.90 -24.90 16.31
N TYR A 226 -12.41 -23.89 16.99
CA TYR A 226 -11.79 -22.56 16.97
C TYR A 226 -10.34 -22.60 17.51
N GLN A 227 -10.06 -23.41 18.52
CA GLN A 227 -8.70 -23.57 19.03
C GLN A 227 -7.78 -24.21 17.99
N ASP A 228 -8.23 -25.25 17.27
CA ASP A 228 -7.42 -25.85 16.19
C ASP A 228 -7.11 -24.81 15.08
N LEU A 229 -8.06 -23.91 14.78
CA LEU A 229 -7.83 -22.79 13.86
C LEU A 229 -6.71 -21.88 14.38
N LEU A 230 -6.75 -21.50 15.66
CA LEU A 230 -5.71 -20.67 16.26
C LEU A 230 -4.35 -21.37 16.25
N ASP A 231 -4.30 -22.67 16.54
CA ASP A 231 -3.06 -23.46 16.53
C ASP A 231 -2.47 -23.52 15.09
N ALA A 232 -3.32 -23.71 14.08
CA ALA A 232 -2.91 -23.69 12.67
C ALA A 232 -2.37 -22.31 12.26
N LEU A 233 -3.08 -21.24 12.62
CA LEU A 233 -2.68 -19.86 12.32
C LEU A 233 -1.38 -19.49 13.07
N GLN A 234 -1.23 -19.87 14.35
CA GLN A 234 0.01 -19.65 15.10
C GLN A 234 1.20 -20.33 14.41
N LYS A 235 1.03 -21.58 13.99
CA LYS A 235 2.09 -22.31 13.27
C LYS A 235 2.47 -21.62 11.96
N ARG A 236 1.49 -21.08 11.25
CA ARG A 236 1.74 -20.30 10.02
C ARG A 236 2.39 -18.94 10.33
N HIS A 237 1.97 -18.26 11.38
CA HIS A 237 2.57 -17.01 11.86
C HIS A 237 4.05 -17.20 12.24
N ASP A 238 4.37 -18.30 12.93
CA ASP A 238 5.75 -18.68 13.25
C ASP A 238 6.58 -18.90 11.97
N PHE A 239 6.03 -19.60 10.99
CA PHE A 239 6.68 -19.80 9.69
C PHE A 239 6.93 -18.47 8.95
N PHE A 240 5.95 -17.56 8.94
CA PHE A 240 6.16 -16.23 8.36
C PHE A 240 7.25 -15.45 9.08
N HIS A 241 7.33 -15.58 10.42
CA HIS A 241 8.41 -14.97 11.19
C HIS A 241 9.79 -15.53 10.81
N GLU A 242 9.90 -16.82 10.61
CA GLU A 242 11.13 -17.49 10.13
C GLU A 242 11.51 -17.02 8.72
N MET A 243 10.52 -16.76 7.86
CA MET A 243 10.71 -16.20 6.53
C MET A 243 11.03 -14.69 6.54
N GLY A 244 11.13 -14.06 7.70
CA GLY A 244 11.54 -12.67 7.88
C GLY A 244 10.42 -11.66 8.07
N SER A 245 9.16 -12.08 8.11
CA SER A 245 8.04 -11.18 8.38
C SER A 245 8.18 -10.47 9.73
N ARG A 246 7.81 -9.18 9.76
CA ARG A 246 7.84 -8.33 10.97
C ARG A 246 6.55 -7.53 11.12
N LEU A 247 5.56 -7.84 10.30
CA LEU A 247 4.31 -7.10 10.29
C LEU A 247 3.14 -7.95 9.79
N SER A 248 1.94 -7.57 10.24
CA SER A 248 0.66 -8.00 9.68
C SER A 248 -0.02 -6.85 8.93
N ASP A 249 -1.00 -7.21 8.13
CA ASP A 249 -1.84 -6.28 7.38
C ASP A 249 -3.29 -6.77 7.37
N HIS A 250 -4.24 -5.86 7.53
CA HIS A 250 -5.67 -6.15 7.58
C HIS A 250 -6.46 -5.13 6.77
N GLY A 251 -7.29 -5.61 5.85
CA GLY A 251 -8.25 -4.78 5.10
C GLY A 251 -9.65 -4.91 5.69
N LEU A 252 -10.07 -3.95 6.51
CA LEU A 252 -11.31 -3.98 7.26
C LEU A 252 -12.31 -2.92 6.76
N GLU A 253 -13.59 -3.25 6.75
CA GLU A 253 -14.63 -2.21 6.57
C GLU A 253 -14.65 -1.24 7.75
N THR A 254 -14.54 -1.78 8.96
CA THR A 254 -14.46 -1.07 10.24
C THR A 254 -13.72 -1.94 11.25
N PHE A 255 -13.46 -1.44 12.46
CA PHE A 255 -13.04 -2.30 13.56
C PHE A 255 -14.18 -3.20 14.04
N TYR A 256 -13.82 -4.42 14.46
CA TYR A 256 -14.70 -5.38 15.09
C TYR A 256 -14.34 -5.49 16.56
N ALA A 257 -15.29 -5.21 17.44
CA ALA A 257 -15.06 -5.20 18.88
C ALA A 257 -16.32 -5.58 19.71
N GLU A 258 -17.12 -6.53 19.17
CA GLU A 258 -18.26 -7.08 19.90
C GLU A 258 -17.78 -7.84 21.14
N ASP A 259 -18.64 -7.91 22.14
CA ASP A 259 -18.42 -8.79 23.29
C ASP A 259 -18.83 -10.22 22.93
N PHE A 260 -18.07 -11.19 23.42
CA PHE A 260 -18.26 -12.61 23.13
C PHE A 260 -17.74 -13.48 24.25
N GLU A 261 -18.24 -14.73 24.30
CA GLU A 261 -17.66 -15.80 25.10
C GLU A 261 -16.99 -16.83 24.19
N LEU A 262 -15.89 -17.45 24.63
CA LEU A 262 -15.10 -18.36 23.79
C LEU A 262 -15.89 -19.60 23.35
N GLU A 263 -16.76 -20.12 24.22
CA GLU A 263 -17.65 -21.24 23.89
C GLU A 263 -18.63 -20.89 22.78
N GLU A 264 -19.10 -19.64 22.75
CA GLU A 264 -19.97 -19.12 21.67
C GLU A 264 -19.20 -19.07 20.35
N ILE A 265 -17.97 -18.58 20.34
CA ILE A 265 -17.12 -18.50 19.14
C ILE A 265 -16.83 -19.91 18.59
N ASP A 266 -16.47 -20.87 19.42
CA ASP A 266 -16.26 -22.25 18.98
C ASP A 266 -17.53 -22.86 18.36
N LYS A 267 -18.69 -22.61 18.99
CA LYS A 267 -19.98 -23.06 18.45
C LYS A 267 -20.30 -22.44 17.09
N ILE A 268 -20.07 -21.13 16.92
CA ILE A 268 -20.28 -20.42 15.64
C ILE A 268 -19.37 -21.05 14.58
N PHE A 269 -18.10 -21.23 14.89
CA PHE A 269 -17.11 -21.83 14.00
C PHE A 269 -17.51 -23.23 13.54
N ARG A 270 -17.83 -24.15 14.48
CA ARG A 270 -18.25 -25.53 14.17
C ARG A 270 -19.53 -25.56 13.34
N ASN A 271 -20.50 -24.71 13.66
CA ASN A 271 -21.75 -24.60 12.89
C ASN A 271 -21.47 -24.16 11.44
N THR A 272 -20.56 -23.19 11.25
CA THR A 272 -20.18 -22.72 9.91
C THR A 272 -19.48 -23.83 9.11
N LEU A 273 -18.56 -24.58 9.73
CA LEU A 273 -17.91 -25.75 9.08
C LEU A 273 -18.90 -26.86 8.72
N ALA A 274 -19.99 -27.00 9.50
CA ALA A 274 -21.10 -27.90 9.19
C ALA A 274 -22.03 -27.38 8.09
N GLY A 275 -21.75 -26.20 7.50
CA GLY A 275 -22.52 -25.59 6.41
C GLY A 275 -23.71 -24.74 6.88
N LYS A 276 -23.82 -24.43 8.16
CA LYS A 276 -24.87 -23.52 8.66
C LYS A 276 -24.47 -22.07 8.38
N GLN A 277 -25.42 -21.29 7.87
CA GLN A 277 -25.23 -19.87 7.65
C GLN A 277 -25.22 -19.13 8.99
N PRO A 278 -24.12 -18.43 9.39
CA PRO A 278 -24.11 -17.61 10.58
C PRO A 278 -24.99 -16.37 10.43
N THR A 279 -25.59 -15.89 11.50
CA THR A 279 -26.21 -14.57 11.57
C THR A 279 -25.16 -13.47 11.49
N TRP A 280 -25.57 -12.25 11.16
CA TRP A 280 -24.62 -11.14 11.10
C TRP A 280 -24.01 -10.81 12.48
N GLU A 281 -24.77 -10.97 13.56
CA GLU A 281 -24.25 -10.83 14.92
C GLU A 281 -23.16 -11.89 15.22
N GLU A 282 -23.38 -13.14 14.84
CA GLU A 282 -22.38 -14.21 14.98
C GLU A 282 -21.12 -13.91 14.17
N VAL A 283 -21.26 -13.36 12.95
CA VAL A 283 -20.13 -12.94 12.12
C VAL A 283 -19.31 -11.85 12.83
N LEU A 284 -19.95 -10.83 13.37
CA LEU A 284 -19.28 -9.72 14.07
C LEU A 284 -18.55 -10.19 15.34
N LYS A 285 -19.17 -11.08 16.13
CA LYS A 285 -18.54 -11.69 17.31
C LYS A 285 -17.32 -12.52 16.95
N PHE A 286 -17.44 -13.34 15.90
CA PHE A 286 -16.33 -14.16 15.41
C PHE A 286 -15.15 -13.29 14.92
N ARG A 287 -15.45 -12.27 14.10
CA ARG A 287 -14.43 -11.33 13.63
C ARG A 287 -13.75 -10.58 14.77
N SER A 288 -14.51 -10.23 15.81
CA SER A 288 -13.97 -9.55 17.01
C SER A 288 -13.02 -10.46 17.80
N ALA A 289 -13.35 -11.74 17.94
CA ALA A 289 -12.52 -12.72 18.65
C ALA A 289 -11.20 -12.95 17.90
N ILE A 290 -11.28 -13.33 16.64
CA ILE A 290 -10.11 -13.71 15.85
C ILE A 290 -9.17 -12.52 15.58
N LEU A 291 -9.70 -11.29 15.42
CA LEU A 291 -8.87 -10.09 15.25
C LEU A 291 -8.04 -9.79 16.51
N LEU A 292 -8.59 -10.01 17.70
CA LEU A 292 -7.83 -9.93 18.95
C LEU A 292 -6.73 -11.01 19.04
N ASP A 293 -7.02 -12.23 18.57
CA ASP A 293 -6.03 -13.31 18.58
C ASP A 293 -4.89 -13.05 17.59
N PHE A 294 -5.17 -12.47 16.40
CA PHE A 294 -4.12 -12.00 15.49
C PHE A 294 -3.21 -10.96 16.16
N ALA A 295 -3.81 -9.96 16.80
CA ALA A 295 -3.03 -8.93 17.49
C ALA A 295 -2.17 -9.49 18.63
N ARG A 296 -2.66 -10.54 19.34
CA ARG A 296 -1.89 -11.24 20.38
C ARG A 296 -0.71 -12.02 19.79
N MET A 297 -0.89 -12.64 18.61
CA MET A 297 0.19 -13.33 17.87
C MET A 297 1.26 -12.31 17.44
N ASP A 298 0.87 -11.17 16.89
CA ASP A 298 1.77 -10.08 16.49
C ASP A 298 2.56 -9.55 17.69
N HIS A 299 1.88 -9.27 18.80
CA HIS A 299 2.54 -8.82 20.03
C HIS A 299 3.58 -9.83 20.52
N ALA A 300 3.27 -11.12 20.52
CA ALA A 300 4.19 -12.17 20.99
C ALA A 300 5.50 -12.23 20.18
N LYS A 301 5.48 -11.79 18.91
CA LYS A 301 6.66 -11.71 18.03
C LYS A 301 7.24 -10.28 17.92
N GLY A 302 6.63 -9.28 18.57
CA GLY A 302 7.04 -7.88 18.49
C GLY A 302 6.81 -7.27 17.11
N TRP A 303 5.88 -7.81 16.31
CA TRP A 303 5.52 -7.31 15.01
C TRP A 303 4.73 -5.99 15.09
N ALA A 304 4.70 -5.27 13.98
CA ALA A 304 3.78 -4.17 13.77
C ALA A 304 2.49 -4.69 13.10
N GLN A 305 1.33 -4.21 13.53
CA GLN A 305 0.06 -4.48 12.86
C GLN A 305 -0.40 -3.27 12.06
N GLN A 306 -0.96 -3.50 10.88
CA GLN A 306 -1.46 -2.46 9.99
C GLN A 306 -2.96 -2.67 9.75
N PHE A 307 -3.77 -1.62 9.94
CA PHE A 307 -5.20 -1.66 9.71
C PHE A 307 -5.61 -0.69 8.61
N HIS A 308 -6.02 -1.23 7.47
CA HIS A 308 -6.59 -0.50 6.35
C HIS A 308 -8.12 -0.47 6.48
N ILE A 309 -8.70 0.70 6.79
CA ILE A 309 -10.09 0.81 7.24
C ILE A 309 -10.91 1.66 6.28
N GLY A 310 -12.15 1.22 6.02
CA GLY A 310 -13.16 2.07 5.39
C GLY A 310 -13.30 1.90 3.87
N ALA A 311 -13.02 0.72 3.32
CA ALA A 311 -13.35 0.39 1.94
C ALA A 311 -14.72 -0.30 1.85
N ILE A 312 -15.61 0.20 0.97
CA ILE A 312 -16.73 -0.59 0.46
C ILE A 312 -16.26 -1.23 -0.84
N ARG A 313 -16.22 -2.55 -0.84
CA ARG A 313 -15.70 -3.30 -1.99
C ARG A 313 -16.82 -3.78 -2.91
N ASP A 314 -16.47 -3.93 -4.19
CA ASP A 314 -17.30 -4.58 -5.21
C ASP A 314 -18.70 -3.96 -5.36
N ASN A 315 -18.81 -2.63 -5.27
CA ASN A 315 -20.08 -1.90 -5.23
C ASN A 315 -20.95 -2.06 -6.48
N ASN A 316 -20.35 -2.40 -7.61
CA ASN A 316 -21.05 -2.65 -8.86
C ASN A 316 -21.21 -4.15 -9.09
N THR A 317 -22.26 -4.76 -8.53
CA THR A 317 -22.52 -6.20 -8.63
C THR A 317 -22.52 -6.72 -10.07
N ARG A 318 -23.05 -5.94 -11.04
CA ARG A 318 -23.04 -6.32 -12.45
C ARG A 318 -21.61 -6.49 -12.96
N MET A 319 -20.72 -5.55 -12.63
CA MET A 319 -19.34 -5.59 -13.08
C MET A 319 -18.50 -6.61 -12.30
N PHE A 320 -18.79 -6.80 -11.02
CA PHE A 320 -18.20 -7.88 -10.22
C PHE A 320 -18.47 -9.26 -10.82
N ASN A 321 -19.70 -9.52 -11.27
CA ASN A 321 -20.06 -10.79 -11.92
C ASN A 321 -19.35 -11.00 -13.27
N ILE A 322 -18.87 -9.93 -13.92
CA ILE A 322 -18.18 -9.99 -15.22
C ILE A 322 -16.65 -10.05 -15.04
N LEU A 323 -16.10 -9.24 -14.13
CA LEU A 323 -14.66 -8.98 -14.03
C LEU A 323 -14.02 -9.53 -12.76
N GLY A 324 -14.82 -9.86 -11.73
CA GLY A 324 -14.31 -10.25 -10.42
C GLY A 324 -13.91 -9.07 -9.52
N PRO A 325 -13.25 -9.36 -8.39
CA PRO A 325 -12.83 -8.37 -7.41
C PRO A 325 -11.64 -7.54 -7.92
N ASP A 326 -11.34 -6.43 -7.21
CA ASP A 326 -10.17 -5.57 -7.41
C ASP A 326 -10.08 -4.93 -8.81
N THR A 327 -11.20 -4.70 -9.46
CA THR A 327 -11.25 -4.17 -10.83
C THR A 327 -11.66 -2.68 -10.92
N GLY A 328 -11.61 -1.95 -9.78
CA GLY A 328 -11.81 -0.51 -9.73
C GLY A 328 -13.25 -0.08 -9.42
N TYR A 329 -14.07 -0.95 -8.84
CA TYR A 329 -15.45 -0.67 -8.46
C TYR A 329 -15.68 -0.54 -6.95
N ASP A 330 -14.61 -0.26 -6.23
CA ASP A 330 -14.64 0.03 -4.80
C ASP A 330 -14.85 1.52 -4.52
N ALA A 331 -15.28 1.86 -3.31
CA ALA A 331 -15.53 3.24 -2.89
C ALA A 331 -15.16 3.47 -1.42
N ILE A 332 -15.11 4.74 -1.04
CA ILE A 332 -14.95 5.17 0.35
C ILE A 332 -16.24 4.85 1.11
N HIS A 333 -16.09 4.19 2.27
CA HIS A 333 -17.19 3.96 3.21
C HIS A 333 -17.34 5.12 4.19
N ASP A 334 -18.55 5.32 4.70
CA ASP A 334 -18.86 6.28 5.74
C ASP A 334 -19.22 5.57 7.06
N VAL A 335 -18.32 4.72 7.55
CA VAL A 335 -18.48 3.99 8.82
C VAL A 335 -18.05 4.83 10.02
N GLN A 336 -18.58 4.47 11.18
CA GLN A 336 -18.12 4.99 12.48
C GLN A 336 -17.13 4.01 13.07
N CYS A 337 -15.83 4.32 12.93
CA CYS A 337 -14.76 3.43 13.38
C CYS A 337 -14.24 3.72 14.81
N ALA A 338 -14.54 4.90 15.37
CA ALA A 338 -13.94 5.37 16.61
C ALA A 338 -14.22 4.47 17.83
N ALA A 339 -15.49 4.23 18.16
CA ALA A 339 -15.85 3.48 19.37
C ALA A 339 -15.34 2.04 19.34
N ALA A 340 -15.51 1.35 18.22
CA ALA A 340 -15.04 -0.03 18.06
C ALA A 340 -13.51 -0.11 18.08
N GLY A 341 -12.80 0.85 17.42
CA GLY A 341 -11.34 0.91 17.44
C GLY A 341 -10.78 1.16 18.83
N HIS A 342 -11.36 2.10 19.59
CA HIS A 342 -10.98 2.32 20.99
C HIS A 342 -11.20 1.06 21.85
N LYS A 343 -12.35 0.39 21.72
CA LYS A 343 -12.66 -0.84 22.47
C LYS A 343 -11.69 -1.96 22.13
N PHE A 344 -11.35 -2.15 20.86
CA PHE A 344 -10.37 -3.13 20.39
C PHE A 344 -8.98 -2.87 21.01
N MET A 345 -8.46 -1.65 20.83
CA MET A 345 -7.12 -1.31 21.34
C MET A 345 -7.07 -1.32 22.87
N ASN A 346 -8.15 -0.89 23.56
CA ASN A 346 -8.23 -0.91 25.02
C ASN A 346 -8.19 -2.35 25.58
N LYS A 347 -8.87 -3.32 24.94
CA LYS A 347 -8.75 -4.73 25.35
C LYS A 347 -7.31 -5.21 25.32
N LEU A 348 -6.59 -4.93 24.24
CA LEU A 348 -5.18 -5.30 24.10
C LEU A 348 -4.26 -4.53 25.08
N ALA A 349 -4.54 -3.26 25.33
CA ALA A 349 -3.78 -2.45 26.29
C ALA A 349 -3.95 -2.97 27.73
N LEU A 350 -5.17 -3.34 28.13
CA LEU A 350 -5.44 -3.95 29.44
C LEU A 350 -4.70 -5.28 29.64
N GLU A 351 -4.49 -6.03 28.55
CA GLU A 351 -3.70 -7.28 28.57
C GLU A 351 -2.19 -7.03 28.46
N ASN A 352 -1.72 -5.79 28.34
CA ASN A 352 -0.35 -5.42 27.98
C ASN A 352 0.13 -6.09 26.66
N LYS A 353 -0.80 -6.27 25.69
CA LYS A 353 -0.54 -6.92 24.42
C LYS A 353 -0.77 -6.02 23.19
N LEU A 354 -0.99 -4.71 23.40
CA LEU A 354 -1.06 -3.79 22.28
C LEU A 354 0.35 -3.57 21.69
N THR A 355 0.55 -4.04 20.47
CA THR A 355 1.82 -3.92 19.76
C THR A 355 1.89 -2.63 18.95
N LYS A 356 3.00 -2.41 18.26
CA LYS A 356 3.13 -1.31 17.29
C LYS A 356 1.98 -1.37 16.28
N THR A 357 1.29 -0.24 16.05
CA THR A 357 0.07 -0.21 15.24
C THR A 357 0.05 0.99 14.32
N ILE A 358 -0.27 0.76 13.04
CA ILE A 358 -0.46 1.81 12.03
C ILE A 358 -1.92 1.75 11.55
N LEU A 359 -2.58 2.91 11.59
CA LEU A 359 -3.99 3.06 11.21
C LEU A 359 -4.09 3.82 9.90
N TYR A 360 -4.70 3.22 8.89
CA TYR A 360 -4.98 3.85 7.60
C TYR A 360 -6.48 3.99 7.40
N ASN A 361 -6.93 5.14 6.90
CA ASN A 361 -8.31 5.39 6.53
C ASN A 361 -8.45 5.72 5.05
N LEU A 362 -9.61 5.36 4.47
CA LEU A 362 -10.01 5.82 3.15
C LEU A 362 -10.81 7.11 3.20
N ASN A 363 -11.61 7.31 4.25
CA ASN A 363 -12.43 8.51 4.38
C ASN A 363 -11.62 9.61 5.08
N PRO A 364 -11.33 10.75 4.41
CA PRO A 364 -10.52 11.81 5.02
C PRO A 364 -11.16 12.44 6.27
N LYS A 365 -12.48 12.25 6.50
CA LYS A 365 -13.16 12.68 7.74
C LYS A 365 -12.60 12.00 9.00
N ASP A 366 -11.96 10.84 8.84
CA ASP A 366 -11.46 10.03 9.94
C ASP A 366 -10.00 10.31 10.29
N ASN A 367 -9.32 11.24 9.58
CA ASN A 367 -7.92 11.58 9.85
C ASN A 367 -7.69 11.97 11.30
N GLU A 368 -8.44 12.96 11.80
CA GLU A 368 -8.33 13.46 13.18
C GLU A 368 -8.85 12.43 14.19
N VAL A 369 -9.86 11.65 13.82
CA VAL A 369 -10.40 10.56 14.64
C VAL A 369 -9.31 9.51 14.89
N LEU A 370 -8.65 9.03 13.86
CA LEU A 370 -7.60 8.02 13.97
C LEU A 370 -6.31 8.58 14.56
N ALA A 371 -5.95 9.83 14.26
CA ALA A 371 -4.79 10.48 14.86
C ALA A 371 -4.94 10.62 16.38
N THR A 372 -6.09 11.07 16.87
CA THR A 372 -6.34 11.16 18.32
C THR A 372 -6.43 9.79 18.97
N MET A 373 -7.07 8.82 18.31
CA MET A 373 -7.12 7.43 18.77
C MET A 373 -5.71 6.86 18.94
N ALA A 374 -4.85 7.01 17.94
CA ALA A 374 -3.47 6.53 17.98
C ALA A 374 -2.72 7.10 19.20
N TYR A 375 -2.85 8.40 19.45
CA TYR A 375 -2.13 9.04 20.55
C TYR A 375 -2.72 8.76 21.94
N THR A 376 -3.95 8.28 22.04
CA THR A 376 -4.52 7.78 23.30
C THR A 376 -3.78 6.55 23.83
N PHE A 377 -3.20 5.74 22.94
CA PHE A 377 -2.59 4.45 23.29
C PHE A 377 -1.04 4.42 23.20
N ASN A 378 -0.39 5.55 22.94
CA ASN A 378 1.07 5.64 23.04
C ASN A 378 1.51 5.57 24.50
N ASP A 379 2.36 4.60 24.84
CA ASP A 379 2.75 4.24 26.22
C ASP A 379 4.23 4.52 26.53
N GLY A 380 4.96 5.14 25.60
CA GLY A 380 6.38 5.50 25.77
C GLY A 380 7.37 4.32 25.55
N THR A 381 6.90 3.12 25.25
CA THR A 381 7.79 1.95 25.00
C THR A 381 8.50 1.99 23.64
N CYS A 382 7.91 2.69 22.67
CA CYS A 382 8.48 2.88 21.34
C CYS A 382 8.05 4.26 20.80
N PRO A 383 8.96 5.07 20.21
CA PRO A 383 8.58 6.32 19.56
C PRO A 383 7.58 6.08 18.43
N GLY A 384 6.44 6.78 18.47
CA GLY A 384 5.38 6.61 17.48
C GLY A 384 4.78 5.20 17.43
N LYS A 385 4.70 4.51 18.58
CA LYS A 385 4.22 3.13 18.68
C LYS A 385 2.88 2.92 17.96
N ILE A 386 1.95 3.82 18.20
CA ILE A 386 0.65 3.85 17.52
C ILE A 386 0.58 5.13 16.72
N GLN A 387 0.29 5.05 15.42
CA GLN A 387 0.29 6.24 14.56
C GLN A 387 -0.73 6.16 13.43
N LEU A 388 -1.16 7.35 12.97
CA LEU A 388 -1.88 7.49 11.72
C LEU A 388 -0.89 7.24 10.57
N GLY A 389 -1.22 6.30 9.69
CA GLY A 389 -0.41 5.93 8.54
C GLY A 389 -0.45 6.94 7.40
N SER A 390 0.25 6.65 6.30
CA SER A 390 0.26 7.50 5.11
C SER A 390 -1.13 7.59 4.48
N GLY A 391 -1.34 8.61 3.64
CA GLY A 391 -2.51 8.64 2.77
C GLY A 391 -2.58 7.33 1.98
N TRP A 392 -3.62 6.55 2.26
CA TRP A 392 -3.89 5.29 1.60
C TRP A 392 -4.74 5.51 0.34
N TRP A 393 -5.01 4.50 -0.44
CA TRP A 393 -5.84 4.49 -1.65
C TRP A 393 -6.93 5.59 -1.63
N PHE A 394 -7.12 6.31 -2.72
CA PHE A 394 -7.83 7.59 -2.86
C PHE A 394 -7.22 8.81 -2.13
N LEU A 395 -6.44 8.62 -1.07
CA LEU A 395 -5.77 9.69 -0.31
C LEU A 395 -4.25 9.73 -0.57
N ASP A 396 -3.72 8.83 -1.37
CA ASP A 396 -2.31 8.69 -1.75
C ASP A 396 -1.86 9.72 -2.81
N GLN A 397 -2.46 10.89 -2.81
CA GLN A 397 -2.23 12.02 -3.69
C GLN A 397 -1.96 13.30 -2.87
N GLU A 398 -1.55 14.38 -3.53
CA GLU A 398 -1.04 15.58 -2.87
C GLU A 398 -1.96 16.12 -1.76
N ASP A 399 -3.25 16.32 -2.05
CA ASP A 399 -4.22 16.86 -1.08
C ASP A 399 -4.46 15.89 0.08
N GLY A 400 -4.60 14.61 -0.22
CA GLY A 400 -4.78 13.55 0.79
C GLY A 400 -3.56 13.40 1.69
N MET A 401 -2.35 13.38 1.12
CA MET A 401 -1.10 13.30 1.87
C MET A 401 -0.89 14.53 2.76
N LYS A 402 -1.16 15.75 2.25
CA LYS A 402 -1.08 16.98 3.04
C LYS A 402 -2.08 16.98 4.21
N LYS A 403 -3.32 16.56 3.97
CA LYS A 403 -4.35 16.44 5.02
C LYS A 403 -3.95 15.44 6.10
N GLN A 404 -3.45 14.27 5.71
CA GLN A 404 -2.98 13.24 6.64
C GLN A 404 -1.80 13.76 7.48
N MET A 405 -0.77 14.36 6.85
CA MET A 405 0.39 14.90 7.57
C MET A 405 0.00 16.07 8.48
N ASN A 406 -0.95 16.91 8.08
CA ASN A 406 -1.47 18.00 8.92
C ASN A 406 -2.24 17.46 10.14
N ALA A 407 -3.07 16.45 9.99
CA ALA A 407 -3.75 15.81 11.11
C ALA A 407 -2.73 15.15 12.06
N LEU A 408 -1.77 14.40 11.51
CA LEU A 408 -0.73 13.77 12.30
C LEU A 408 0.15 14.78 13.03
N SER A 409 0.57 15.87 12.39
CA SER A 409 1.42 16.90 13.03
C SER A 409 0.68 17.72 14.07
N SER A 410 -0.60 17.98 13.87
CA SER A 410 -1.41 18.78 14.81
C SER A 410 -1.80 18.02 16.08
N LEU A 411 -1.96 16.70 15.99
CA LEU A 411 -2.48 15.85 17.06
C LEU A 411 -1.46 14.82 17.56
N GLY A 412 -0.28 14.81 16.95
CA GLY A 412 0.80 13.86 17.24
C GLY A 412 2.16 14.42 16.89
N LEU A 413 3.09 13.56 16.47
CA LEU A 413 4.47 13.91 16.14
C LEU A 413 4.81 13.48 14.71
N LEU A 414 4.74 14.39 13.75
CA LEU A 414 5.14 14.14 12.36
C LEU A 414 6.58 13.60 12.26
N SER A 415 7.50 14.06 13.12
CA SER A 415 8.89 13.58 13.16
C SER A 415 9.05 12.10 13.46
N ARG A 416 8.02 11.40 13.95
CA ARG A 416 8.02 9.95 14.23
C ARG A 416 7.26 9.14 13.20
N PHE A 417 6.77 9.79 12.15
CA PHE A 417 6.04 9.13 11.08
C PHE A 417 6.92 8.15 10.31
N VAL A 418 6.43 6.94 10.06
CA VAL A 418 7.15 5.89 9.33
C VAL A 418 7.21 6.12 7.81
N GLY A 419 6.60 7.20 7.33
CA GLY A 419 6.66 7.59 5.93
C GLY A 419 5.69 6.84 5.03
N MET A 420 5.99 6.88 3.73
CA MET A 420 5.16 6.36 2.65
C MET A 420 5.36 4.88 2.39
N LEU A 421 4.32 4.23 1.89
CA LEU A 421 4.30 2.93 1.23
C LEU A 421 3.65 3.09 -0.16
N THR A 422 3.88 2.16 -1.09
CA THR A 422 3.31 2.30 -2.45
C THR A 422 1.91 1.74 -2.58
N ASP A 423 1.55 0.73 -1.84
CA ASP A 423 0.30 -0.06 -2.01
C ASP A 423 0.08 -0.47 -3.47
N SER A 424 1.15 -0.77 -4.19
CA SER A 424 1.12 -0.91 -5.65
C SER A 424 1.38 -2.34 -6.13
N ARG A 425 0.79 -2.66 -7.27
CA ARG A 425 1.05 -3.88 -8.04
C ARG A 425 2.10 -3.71 -9.14
N SER A 426 2.63 -2.47 -9.33
CA SER A 426 3.54 -2.16 -10.44
C SER A 426 4.96 -1.88 -9.97
N PHE A 427 5.94 -2.48 -10.64
CA PHE A 427 7.37 -2.19 -10.45
C PHE A 427 7.77 -0.76 -10.87
N LEU A 428 6.90 -0.03 -11.56
CA LEU A 428 7.11 1.37 -11.94
C LEU A 428 6.61 2.37 -10.88
N SER A 429 6.08 1.92 -9.75
CA SER A 429 5.46 2.80 -8.74
C SER A 429 6.42 3.41 -7.73
N TYR A 430 7.70 3.05 -7.72
CA TYR A 430 8.68 3.63 -6.79
C TYR A 430 8.85 5.15 -6.87
N PRO A 431 8.65 5.83 -8.02
CA PRO A 431 8.55 7.29 -8.09
C PRO A 431 7.48 7.92 -7.18
N ARG A 432 6.52 7.14 -6.67
CA ARG A 432 5.56 7.63 -5.66
C ARG A 432 6.25 8.00 -4.34
N HIS A 433 7.38 7.34 -3.98
CA HIS A 433 8.20 7.77 -2.84
C HIS A 433 8.84 9.15 -3.10
N GLU A 434 9.32 9.40 -4.32
CA GLU A 434 9.77 10.73 -4.72
C GLU A 434 8.64 11.76 -4.61
N TYR A 435 7.46 11.43 -5.13
CA TYR A 435 6.28 12.30 -5.07
C TYR A 435 5.92 12.67 -3.62
N PHE A 436 5.87 11.70 -2.72
CA PHE A 436 5.64 11.93 -1.29
C PHE A 436 6.72 12.82 -0.67
N ARG A 437 8.00 12.53 -0.93
CA ARG A 437 9.13 13.28 -0.37
C ARG A 437 9.12 14.74 -0.82
N ARG A 438 8.72 15.02 -2.05
CA ARG A 438 8.53 16.38 -2.57
C ARG A 438 7.41 17.11 -1.85
N ILE A 439 6.28 16.43 -1.62
CA ILE A 439 5.15 16.98 -0.87
C ILE A 439 5.56 17.29 0.57
N LEU A 440 6.26 16.38 1.24
CA LEU A 440 6.78 16.58 2.60
C LEU A 440 7.73 17.79 2.67
N CYS A 441 8.72 17.84 1.78
CA CYS A 441 9.69 18.93 1.76
C CYS A 441 9.05 20.27 1.41
N ASN A 442 8.04 20.27 0.54
CA ASN A 442 7.30 21.47 0.20
C ASN A 442 6.45 21.98 1.37
N LEU A 443 5.77 21.07 2.09
CA LEU A 443 5.00 21.40 3.29
C LEU A 443 5.89 22.05 4.38
N LEU A 444 7.04 21.45 4.67
CA LEU A 444 7.99 21.99 5.66
C LEU A 444 8.65 23.28 5.15
N GLY A 445 9.02 23.34 3.88
CA GLY A 445 9.60 24.53 3.26
C GLY A 445 8.65 25.73 3.26
N GLU A 446 7.36 25.51 3.03
CA GLU A 446 6.32 26.55 3.16
C GLU A 446 6.20 27.06 4.60
N ASP A 447 6.26 26.17 5.58
CA ASP A 447 6.21 26.55 7.01
C ASP A 447 7.45 27.30 7.46
N ILE A 448 8.64 26.96 6.95
CA ILE A 448 9.89 27.71 7.21
C ILE A 448 9.80 29.11 6.57
N ALA A 449 9.37 29.19 5.31
CA ALA A 449 9.23 30.44 4.59
C ALA A 449 8.22 31.38 5.27
N ALA A 450 7.14 30.81 5.83
CA ALA A 450 6.10 31.55 6.56
C ALA A 450 6.49 31.90 8.02
N GLY A 451 7.69 31.48 8.48
CA GLY A 451 8.15 31.73 9.85
C GLY A 451 7.44 30.87 10.93
N LYS A 452 6.77 29.79 10.54
CA LYS A 452 6.12 28.85 11.47
C LYS A 452 7.13 27.84 12.02
N LEU A 453 8.21 27.55 11.27
CA LEU A 453 9.35 26.75 11.72
C LEU A 453 10.60 27.65 11.77
N PRO A 454 11.43 27.55 12.84
CA PRO A 454 12.60 28.39 13.00
C PRO A 454 13.73 27.97 12.08
N LYS A 455 14.30 28.92 11.33
CA LYS A 455 15.48 28.68 10.47
C LYS A 455 16.73 28.23 11.24
N SER A 456 16.81 28.54 12.54
CA SER A 456 17.91 28.06 13.40
C SER A 456 17.93 26.55 13.60
N GLU A 457 16.80 25.87 13.31
CA GLU A 457 16.66 24.42 13.49
C GLU A 457 16.75 23.62 12.17
N MET A 458 17.31 24.21 11.11
CA MET A 458 17.43 23.55 9.80
C MET A 458 18.10 22.18 9.90
N GLU A 459 19.14 22.04 10.73
CA GLU A 459 19.82 20.74 10.94
C GLU A 459 18.84 19.67 11.44
N PHE A 460 18.00 20.00 12.42
CA PHE A 460 16.97 19.09 12.93
C PHE A 460 15.91 18.80 11.88
N ILE A 461 15.50 19.79 11.08
CA ILE A 461 14.50 19.63 10.02
C ILE A 461 15.05 18.72 8.91
N HIS A 462 16.31 18.86 8.51
CA HIS A 462 17.00 17.95 7.60
C HIS A 462 17.01 16.51 8.11
N GLN A 463 17.32 16.32 9.41
CA GLN A 463 17.28 14.99 10.02
C GLN A 463 15.85 14.43 10.06
N MET A 464 14.85 15.25 10.39
CA MET A 464 13.44 14.85 10.39
C MET A 464 12.98 14.38 9.00
N VAL A 465 13.40 15.07 7.93
CA VAL A 465 13.10 14.65 6.54
C VAL A 465 13.73 13.29 6.22
N LYS A 466 14.98 13.04 6.63
CA LYS A 466 15.66 11.74 6.47
C LYS A 466 14.95 10.66 7.26
N ASP A 467 14.54 10.96 8.48
CA ASP A 467 13.85 10.03 9.38
C ASP A 467 12.49 9.60 8.80
N ILE A 468 11.69 10.54 8.34
CA ILE A 468 10.39 10.25 7.71
C ILE A 468 10.57 9.53 6.37
N SER A 469 11.62 9.85 5.62
CA SER A 469 11.88 9.24 4.31
C SER A 469 12.40 7.80 4.39
N TYR A 470 13.00 7.39 5.53
CA TYR A 470 13.64 6.07 5.66
C TYR A 470 13.85 5.60 7.10
N ASN A 471 14.56 6.37 7.96
CA ASN A 471 15.10 5.85 9.22
C ASN A 471 14.00 5.44 10.21
N ASN A 472 12.87 6.14 10.23
CA ASN A 472 11.74 5.79 11.11
C ASN A 472 11.19 4.41 10.76
N ALA A 473 10.99 4.09 9.48
CA ALA A 473 10.53 2.76 9.06
C ALA A 473 11.55 1.68 9.42
N GLU A 474 12.85 1.90 9.17
CA GLU A 474 13.91 0.96 9.52
C GLU A 474 13.92 0.64 11.03
N ASN A 475 13.84 1.68 11.88
CA ASN A 475 13.84 1.55 13.34
C ASN A 475 12.53 0.97 13.89
N TYR A 476 11.41 1.25 13.25
CA TYR A 476 10.08 0.82 13.68
C TYR A 476 9.86 -0.66 13.41
N PHE A 477 10.14 -1.12 12.19
CA PHE A 477 9.89 -2.51 11.80
C PHE A 477 11.04 -3.44 12.18
N LYS A 478 12.29 -3.01 12.09
CA LYS A 478 13.51 -3.81 12.37
C LYS A 478 13.59 -5.05 11.48
N PHE A 479 13.46 -4.85 10.18
CA PHE A 479 13.56 -5.88 9.15
C PHE A 479 14.90 -6.62 9.11
#